data_631690d2f38cfeabd0d0e4d53fd9955e
#
_entry.id   631690d2f38cfeabd0d0e4d53fd9955e
#
_cell.length_a   1.000
_cell.length_b   1.000
_cell.length_c   1.000
_cell.angle_alpha   90.00
_cell.angle_beta   90.00
_cell.angle_gamma   90.00
#
_symmetry.space_group_name_H-M   'P 1'
#
loop_
_entity.id
_entity.type
_entity.pdbx_description
1 polymer ?
#
loop_
_entity_poly.entity_id
_entity_poly.type
_entity_poly.pdbx_seq_one_letter_code
_entity_poly.pdbx_strand_id
1 'polypeptide(L)'
;MNSSIIKKLLLLYFSIFNFYNLAKANEASEAKEILKLYKLNRGVVISLDNIALAIELAKHSDLRIYCCIENSIEIDKARELVNKSGLSSLRIRVEEGPLNALTYPKLVANIFLCDSKLDPTQLKEISRLLRPDGYLYVKKTKEDIGLSEMKNFIAKNDPANWKEPIKIGENYCVQKSMLPGAADWGHYYREPNNNRYSPDKLIKAPLRLLWYGEPIAPLGDLFLTQGFSAGGR
;
A
#
# COMPACT_ATOMS: atom_id res chain seq x y z
N MET A 1 -39.88 25.03 -23.40
CA MET A 1 -38.66 24.18 -23.39
C MET A 1 -39.02 22.85 -24.05
N ASN A 2 -38.30 22.47 -25.11
CA ASN A 2 -38.72 21.39 -26.01
C ASN A 2 -38.67 20.03 -25.31
N SER A 3 -39.79 19.30 -25.22
CA SER A 3 -39.93 17.99 -24.55
C SER A 3 -38.86 16.96 -25.01
N SER A 4 -38.39 17.07 -26.26
CA SER A 4 -37.33 16.23 -26.81
C SER A 4 -35.95 16.51 -26.17
N ILE A 5 -35.67 17.77 -25.84
CA ILE A 5 -34.40 18.15 -25.18
C ILE A 5 -34.37 17.65 -23.73
N ILE A 6 -35.49 17.75 -23.02
CA ILE A 6 -35.60 17.27 -21.65
C ILE A 6 -35.41 15.73 -21.59
N LYS A 7 -36.01 14.97 -22.52
CA LYS A 7 -35.82 13.53 -22.63
C LYS A 7 -34.36 13.16 -22.90
N LYS A 8 -33.66 13.86 -23.79
CA LYS A 8 -32.23 13.61 -24.06
C LYS A 8 -31.35 13.93 -22.87
N LEU A 9 -31.62 15.00 -22.13
CA LEU A 9 -30.90 15.34 -20.90
C LEU A 9 -31.11 14.33 -19.79
N LEU A 10 -32.36 13.83 -19.61
CA LEU A 10 -32.67 12.78 -18.66
C LEU A 10 -31.99 11.46 -18.99
N LEU A 11 -31.97 11.07 -20.27
CA LEU A 11 -31.25 9.86 -20.71
C LEU A 11 -29.73 9.98 -20.50
N LEU A 12 -29.15 11.14 -20.78
CA LEU A 12 -27.75 11.41 -20.54
C LEU A 12 -27.43 11.36 -19.04
N TYR A 13 -28.24 12.00 -18.22
CA TYR A 13 -28.09 11.97 -16.76
C TYR A 13 -28.19 10.52 -16.22
N PHE A 14 -29.17 9.75 -16.68
CA PHE A 14 -29.36 8.36 -16.28
C PHE A 14 -28.19 7.46 -16.72
N SER A 15 -27.64 7.70 -17.91
CA SER A 15 -26.45 7.00 -18.42
C SER A 15 -25.21 7.33 -17.58
N ILE A 16 -24.96 8.60 -17.28
CA ILE A 16 -23.85 9.03 -16.42
C ILE A 16 -23.99 8.47 -15.02
N PHE A 17 -25.20 8.50 -14.45
CA PHE A 17 -25.48 7.96 -13.12
C PHE A 17 -25.23 6.44 -13.04
N ASN A 18 -25.68 5.67 -14.04
CA ASN A 18 -25.42 4.24 -14.11
C ASN A 18 -23.93 3.93 -14.30
N PHE A 19 -23.23 4.69 -15.13
CA PHE A 19 -21.79 4.52 -15.32
C PHE A 19 -21.01 4.81 -14.04
N TYR A 20 -21.37 5.87 -13.30
CA TYR A 20 -20.79 6.19 -12.01
C TYR A 20 -21.01 5.09 -10.97
N ASN A 21 -22.23 4.55 -10.87
CA ASN A 21 -22.54 3.46 -9.95
C ASN A 21 -21.82 2.16 -10.32
N LEU A 22 -21.68 1.86 -11.61
CA LEU A 22 -20.93 0.70 -12.09
C LEU A 22 -19.45 0.81 -11.77
N ALA A 23 -18.83 1.99 -11.98
CA ALA A 23 -17.45 2.23 -11.62
C ALA A 23 -17.22 2.06 -10.11
N LYS A 24 -18.09 2.62 -9.28
CA LYS A 24 -18.04 2.48 -7.82
C LYS A 24 -18.23 1.04 -7.35
N ALA A 25 -19.09 0.27 -7.97
CA ALA A 25 -19.29 -1.15 -7.68
C ALA A 25 -18.03 -1.97 -8.02
N ASN A 26 -17.32 -1.60 -9.08
CA ASN A 26 -16.06 -2.23 -9.47
C ASN A 26 -14.96 -1.97 -8.43
N GLU A 27 -14.77 -0.71 -7.99
CA GLU A 27 -13.78 -0.35 -6.96
C GLU A 27 -14.06 -1.08 -5.62
N ALA A 28 -15.32 -1.22 -5.22
CA ALA A 28 -15.70 -1.94 -4.01
C ALA A 28 -15.41 -3.45 -4.11
N SER A 29 -15.62 -4.06 -5.28
CA SER A 29 -15.26 -5.46 -5.55
C SER A 29 -13.74 -5.65 -5.50
N GLU A 30 -13.00 -4.77 -6.16
CA GLU A 30 -11.56 -4.76 -6.21
C GLU A 30 -10.93 -4.60 -4.81
N ALA A 31 -11.46 -3.68 -4.01
CA ALA A 31 -11.03 -3.50 -2.62
C ALA A 31 -11.19 -4.78 -1.78
N LYS A 32 -12.31 -5.49 -1.94
CA LYS A 32 -12.54 -6.76 -1.23
C LYS A 32 -11.58 -7.86 -1.68
N GLU A 33 -11.25 -7.94 -2.95
CA GLU A 33 -10.25 -8.89 -3.48
C GLU A 33 -8.86 -8.62 -2.90
N ILE A 34 -8.44 -7.37 -2.85
CA ILE A 34 -7.17 -6.94 -2.25
C ILE A 34 -7.14 -7.32 -0.76
N LEU A 35 -8.19 -6.99 0.00
CA LEU A 35 -8.26 -7.30 1.43
C LEU A 35 -8.24 -8.81 1.70
N LYS A 36 -8.92 -9.59 0.87
CA LYS A 36 -8.89 -11.06 0.95
C LYS A 36 -7.50 -11.63 0.71
N LEU A 37 -6.77 -11.07 -0.26
CA LEU A 37 -5.40 -11.47 -0.55
C LEU A 37 -4.47 -11.16 0.62
N TYR A 38 -4.60 -9.96 1.18
CA TYR A 38 -3.72 -9.48 2.24
C TYR A 38 -3.98 -10.14 3.60
N LYS A 39 -5.20 -10.67 3.85
CA LYS A 39 -5.64 -11.37 5.09
C LYS A 39 -5.44 -10.57 6.38
N LEU A 40 -5.15 -9.30 6.32
CA LEU A 40 -5.01 -8.43 7.48
C LEU A 40 -5.96 -7.25 7.37
N ASN A 41 -6.54 -6.88 8.51
CA ASN A 41 -7.47 -5.77 8.57
C ASN A 41 -6.81 -4.43 8.94
N ARG A 42 -5.55 -4.45 9.38
CA ARG A 42 -4.79 -3.28 9.84
C ARG A 42 -3.46 -3.18 9.14
N GLY A 43 -2.99 -1.97 8.93
CA GLY A 43 -1.70 -1.70 8.31
C GLY A 43 -1.67 -0.36 7.60
N VAL A 44 -0.62 -0.14 6.83
CA VAL A 44 -0.40 1.08 6.06
C VAL A 44 -0.48 0.76 4.58
N VAL A 45 -1.25 1.55 3.85
CA VAL A 45 -1.33 1.53 2.40
C VAL A 45 -0.80 2.84 1.85
N ILE A 46 0.02 2.78 0.82
CA ILE A 46 0.40 3.93 0.01
C ILE A 46 -0.26 3.76 -1.35
N SER A 47 -0.97 4.77 -1.82
CA SER A 47 -1.67 4.78 -3.10
C SER A 47 -1.18 5.93 -3.97
N LEU A 48 -0.80 5.64 -5.21
CA LEU A 48 -0.53 6.65 -6.21
C LEU A 48 -1.81 6.88 -7.02
N ASP A 49 -2.27 8.13 -7.03
CA ASP A 49 -3.36 8.66 -7.87
C ASP A 49 -4.71 7.93 -7.83
N ASN A 50 -4.87 6.87 -7.01
CA ASN A 50 -6.13 6.11 -6.91
C ASN A 50 -6.90 6.38 -5.61
N ILE A 51 -7.57 7.51 -5.57
CA ILE A 51 -8.35 7.92 -4.40
C ILE A 51 -9.64 7.08 -4.24
N ALA A 52 -10.25 6.63 -5.34
CA ALA A 52 -11.51 5.89 -5.29
C ALA A 52 -11.32 4.50 -4.64
N LEU A 53 -10.31 3.75 -5.07
CA LEU A 53 -9.95 2.45 -4.47
C LEU A 53 -9.48 2.62 -3.02
N ALA A 54 -8.72 3.68 -2.72
CA ALA A 54 -8.29 4.01 -1.36
C ALA A 54 -9.48 4.22 -0.41
N ILE A 55 -10.52 4.94 -0.84
CA ILE A 55 -11.76 5.15 -0.07
C ILE A 55 -12.48 3.81 0.17
N GLU A 56 -12.62 2.97 -0.83
CA GLU A 56 -13.29 1.67 -0.67
C GLU A 56 -12.49 0.72 0.23
N LEU A 57 -11.17 0.68 0.13
CA LEU A 57 -10.32 -0.06 1.06
C LEU A 57 -10.49 0.41 2.51
N ALA A 58 -10.51 1.71 2.75
CA ALA A 58 -10.69 2.27 4.09
C ALA A 58 -12.07 1.97 4.69
N LYS A 59 -13.13 1.91 3.85
CA LYS A 59 -14.49 1.54 4.30
C LYS A 59 -14.60 0.09 4.78
N HIS A 60 -13.82 -0.80 4.18
CA HIS A 60 -13.91 -2.24 4.43
C HIS A 60 -12.79 -2.79 5.32
N SER A 61 -11.97 -1.92 5.92
CA SER A 61 -10.84 -2.33 6.77
C SER A 61 -10.47 -1.25 7.79
N ASP A 62 -9.52 -1.52 8.68
CA ASP A 62 -8.88 -0.55 9.58
C ASP A 62 -7.53 -0.04 9.03
N LEU A 63 -7.29 -0.15 7.73
CA LEU A 63 -6.07 0.34 7.09
C LEU A 63 -5.95 1.86 7.19
N ARG A 64 -4.74 2.36 7.34
CA ARG A 64 -4.38 3.77 7.17
C ARG A 64 -3.81 3.97 5.79
N ILE A 65 -4.35 4.91 5.05
CA ILE A 65 -4.04 5.08 3.63
C ILE A 65 -3.44 6.46 3.39
N TYR A 66 -2.30 6.49 2.74
CA TYR A 66 -1.63 7.70 2.28
C TYR A 66 -1.76 7.75 0.77
N CYS A 67 -2.51 8.72 0.28
CA CYS A 67 -2.70 8.95 -1.15
C CYS A 67 -1.75 10.04 -1.62
N CYS A 68 -0.82 9.67 -2.49
CA CYS A 68 0.13 10.59 -3.11
C CYS A 68 -0.43 11.02 -4.46
N ILE A 69 -0.61 12.32 -4.67
CA ILE A 69 -1.15 12.90 -5.89
C ILE A 69 -0.12 13.87 -6.45
N GLU A 70 0.38 13.58 -7.65
CA GLU A 70 1.40 14.41 -8.29
C GLU A 70 0.80 15.67 -8.90
N ASN A 71 -0.44 15.59 -9.40
CA ASN A 71 -1.11 16.72 -10.03
C ASN A 71 -1.80 17.60 -8.98
N SER A 72 -1.26 18.80 -8.75
CA SER A 72 -1.81 19.77 -7.78
C SER A 72 -3.27 20.15 -8.04
N ILE A 73 -3.72 20.13 -9.29
CA ILE A 73 -5.11 20.45 -9.66
C ILE A 73 -6.09 19.38 -9.14
N GLU A 74 -5.63 18.14 -8.95
CA GLU A 74 -6.47 17.03 -8.52
C GLU A 74 -6.52 16.86 -7.01
N ILE A 75 -5.62 17.49 -6.27
CA ILE A 75 -5.52 17.36 -4.80
C ILE A 75 -6.79 17.83 -4.12
N ASP A 76 -7.32 18.99 -4.47
CA ASP A 76 -8.51 19.53 -3.81
C ASP A 76 -9.73 18.66 -4.09
N LYS A 77 -9.84 18.11 -5.29
CA LYS A 77 -10.89 17.13 -5.64
C LYS A 77 -10.75 15.85 -4.83
N ALA A 78 -9.52 15.36 -4.66
CA ALA A 78 -9.26 14.17 -3.86
C ALA A 78 -9.60 14.39 -2.38
N ARG A 79 -9.21 15.53 -1.82
CA ARG A 79 -9.58 15.92 -0.45
C ARG A 79 -11.09 16.03 -0.27
N GLU A 80 -11.78 16.62 -1.25
CA GLU A 80 -13.24 16.71 -1.24
C GLU A 80 -13.92 15.34 -1.28
N LEU A 81 -13.42 14.41 -2.10
CA LEU A 81 -13.91 13.02 -2.14
C LEU A 81 -13.72 12.29 -0.81
N VAL A 82 -12.56 12.45 -0.16
CA VAL A 82 -12.32 11.90 1.18
C VAL A 82 -13.29 12.49 2.19
N ASN A 83 -13.48 13.80 2.21
CA ASN A 83 -14.42 14.45 3.11
C ASN A 83 -15.87 13.96 2.91
N LYS A 84 -16.31 13.84 1.65
CA LYS A 84 -17.64 13.30 1.30
C LYS A 84 -17.82 11.84 1.68
N SER A 85 -16.73 11.08 1.79
CA SER A 85 -16.80 9.66 2.18
C SER A 85 -17.11 9.45 3.67
N GLY A 86 -17.04 10.51 4.50
CA GLY A 86 -17.20 10.45 5.94
C GLY A 86 -16.02 9.82 6.70
N LEU A 87 -14.92 9.52 5.99
CA LEU A 87 -13.72 8.98 6.62
C LEU A 87 -12.87 10.10 7.21
N SER A 88 -12.32 9.87 8.40
CA SER A 88 -11.47 10.86 9.06
C SER A 88 -10.10 10.96 8.38
N SER A 89 -9.43 12.11 8.53
CA SER A 89 -8.05 12.32 8.08
C SER A 89 -7.03 11.38 8.74
N LEU A 90 -7.39 10.73 9.83
CA LEU A 90 -6.59 9.67 10.47
C LEU A 90 -6.64 8.35 9.67
N ARG A 91 -7.64 8.18 8.82
CA ARG A 91 -7.81 6.98 8.00
C ARG A 91 -7.26 7.15 6.60
N ILE A 92 -7.52 8.29 5.97
CA ILE A 92 -6.99 8.63 4.64
C ILE A 92 -6.34 10.01 4.70
N ARG A 93 -5.09 10.07 4.32
CA ARG A 93 -4.33 11.31 4.17
C ARG A 93 -3.96 11.51 2.71
N VAL A 94 -4.27 12.69 2.17
CA VAL A 94 -3.92 13.09 0.80
C VAL A 94 -2.72 14.01 0.86
N GLU A 95 -1.62 13.60 0.23
CA GLU A 95 -0.35 14.31 0.18
C GLU A 95 -0.02 14.71 -1.26
N GLU A 96 0.58 15.89 -1.41
CA GLU A 96 0.98 16.45 -2.69
C GLU A 96 2.42 16.11 -3.00
N GLY A 97 2.68 15.71 -4.23
CA GLY A 97 4.02 15.56 -4.76
C GLY A 97 4.32 14.16 -5.30
N PRO A 98 5.42 14.05 -6.04
CA PRO A 98 5.86 12.78 -6.58
C PRO A 98 6.35 11.85 -5.46
N LEU A 99 6.24 10.55 -5.68
CA LEU A 99 6.57 9.52 -4.68
C LEU A 99 7.97 9.69 -4.06
N ASN A 100 8.96 10.07 -4.86
CA ASN A 100 10.35 10.24 -4.44
C ASN A 100 10.61 11.50 -3.59
N ALA A 101 9.67 12.45 -3.59
CA ALA A 101 9.76 13.65 -2.74
C ALA A 101 9.18 13.42 -1.33
N LEU A 102 8.47 12.31 -1.12
CA LEU A 102 7.83 12.00 0.16
C LEU A 102 8.81 11.34 1.12
N THR A 103 8.93 11.88 2.32
CA THR A 103 9.88 11.44 3.34
C THR A 103 9.37 10.26 4.18
N TYR A 104 8.78 9.25 3.54
CA TYR A 104 8.33 8.07 4.25
C TYR A 104 9.50 7.20 4.74
N PRO A 105 9.39 6.61 5.94
CA PRO A 105 10.39 5.67 6.42
C PRO A 105 10.40 4.39 5.56
N LYS A 106 11.53 3.68 5.59
CA LYS A 106 11.64 2.37 4.93
C LYS A 106 10.67 1.37 5.54
N LEU A 107 10.22 0.41 4.74
CA LEU A 107 9.45 -0.76 5.18
C LEU A 107 8.16 -0.41 5.94
N VAL A 108 7.54 0.71 5.61
CA VAL A 108 6.33 1.20 6.28
C VAL A 108 5.05 0.62 5.69
N ALA A 109 5.01 0.43 4.37
CA ALA A 109 3.79 0.05 3.67
C ALA A 109 3.56 -1.46 3.67
N ASN A 110 2.34 -1.87 3.96
CA ASN A 110 1.86 -3.24 3.80
C ASN A 110 1.39 -3.51 2.37
N ILE A 111 0.75 -2.51 1.77
CA ILE A 111 0.24 -2.55 0.41
C ILE A 111 0.66 -1.25 -0.27
N PHE A 112 1.09 -1.36 -1.51
CA PHE A 112 1.31 -0.25 -2.40
C PHE A 112 0.38 -0.37 -3.61
N LEU A 113 -0.44 0.65 -3.86
CA LEU A 113 -1.36 0.71 -5.00
C LEU A 113 -0.80 1.64 -6.05
N CYS A 114 -0.76 1.19 -7.28
CA CYS A 114 -0.29 1.96 -8.42
C CYS A 114 -1.23 1.74 -9.61
N ASP A 115 -1.72 2.83 -10.19
CA ASP A 115 -2.56 2.83 -11.39
C ASP A 115 -1.77 3.11 -12.66
N SER A 116 -0.53 3.60 -12.50
CA SER A 116 0.28 4.11 -13.59
C SER A 116 1.32 3.08 -14.04
N LYS A 117 1.82 3.31 -15.23
CA LYS A 117 2.97 2.57 -15.76
C LYS A 117 4.19 2.81 -14.87
N LEU A 118 4.68 1.74 -14.27
CA LEU A 118 5.84 1.79 -13.40
C LEU A 118 7.12 2.02 -14.19
N ASP A 119 7.93 2.96 -13.73
CA ASP A 119 9.31 3.10 -14.16
C ASP A 119 10.30 2.45 -13.17
N PRO A 120 11.57 2.22 -13.56
CA PRO A 120 12.56 1.60 -12.67
C PRO A 120 12.85 2.38 -11.39
N THR A 121 12.76 3.71 -11.42
CA THR A 121 12.99 4.58 -10.26
C THR A 121 11.86 4.44 -9.26
N GLN A 122 10.62 4.46 -9.76
CA GLN A 122 9.43 4.21 -8.96
C GLN A 122 9.46 2.81 -8.33
N LEU A 123 9.82 1.76 -9.08
CA LEU A 123 9.92 0.41 -8.53
C LEU A 123 10.94 0.32 -7.39
N LYS A 124 12.08 0.99 -7.51
CA LYS A 124 13.10 1.04 -6.46
C LYS A 124 12.58 1.73 -5.21
N GLU A 125 11.86 2.83 -5.36
CA GLU A 125 11.26 3.55 -4.22
C GLU A 125 10.13 2.75 -3.58
N ILE A 126 9.27 2.11 -4.37
CA ILE A 126 8.25 1.19 -3.88
C ILE A 126 8.88 0.03 -3.11
N SER A 127 9.98 -0.53 -3.64
CA SER A 127 10.74 -1.59 -2.94
C SER A 127 11.30 -1.10 -1.60
N ARG A 128 11.74 0.16 -1.49
CA ARG A 128 12.19 0.76 -0.24
C ARG A 128 11.06 0.91 0.78
N LEU A 129 9.88 1.31 0.31
CA LEU A 129 8.71 1.62 1.16
C LEU A 129 7.96 0.38 1.62
N LEU A 130 7.83 -0.62 0.75
CA LEU A 130 7.16 -1.87 1.08
C LEU A 130 7.95 -2.68 2.11
N ARG A 131 7.25 -3.15 3.12
CA ARG A 131 7.80 -4.10 4.08
C ARG A 131 7.98 -5.50 3.45
N PRO A 132 8.79 -6.37 4.04
CA PRO A 132 8.82 -7.78 3.67
C PRO A 132 7.40 -8.38 3.68
N ASP A 133 7.12 -9.27 2.76
CA ASP A 133 5.78 -9.83 2.49
C ASP A 133 4.66 -8.83 2.16
N GLY A 134 4.99 -7.54 2.00
CA GLY A 134 4.06 -6.53 1.50
C GLY A 134 3.71 -6.76 0.02
N TYR A 135 2.64 -6.13 -0.42
CA TYR A 135 2.10 -6.30 -1.77
C TYR A 135 2.16 -5.02 -2.58
N LEU A 136 2.69 -5.11 -3.79
CA LEU A 136 2.50 -4.14 -4.84
C LEU A 136 1.31 -4.57 -5.68
N TYR A 137 0.28 -3.75 -5.72
CA TYR A 137 -0.88 -3.93 -6.57
C TYR A 137 -0.85 -2.92 -7.71
N VAL A 138 -0.87 -3.42 -8.95
CA VAL A 138 -0.81 -2.62 -10.16
C VAL A 138 -2.12 -2.78 -10.91
N LYS A 139 -2.87 -1.70 -11.01
CA LYS A 139 -4.11 -1.67 -11.77
C LYS A 139 -3.80 -1.58 -13.25
N LYS A 140 -4.42 -2.45 -14.03
CA LYS A 140 -4.25 -2.48 -15.48
C LYS A 140 -4.93 -1.26 -16.12
N THR A 141 -4.19 -0.54 -16.94
CA THR A 141 -4.70 0.51 -17.83
C THR A 141 -4.76 0.03 -19.27
N LYS A 142 -5.32 0.80 -20.19
CA LYS A 142 -5.45 0.41 -21.60
C LYS A 142 -4.11 0.25 -22.33
N GLU A 143 -3.06 0.88 -21.81
CA GLU A 143 -1.71 0.90 -22.40
C GLU A 143 -0.73 -0.05 -21.69
N ASP A 144 -1.25 -0.98 -20.87
CA ASP A 144 -0.43 -1.74 -19.96
C ASP A 144 0.33 -2.90 -20.58
N ILE A 145 1.48 -3.11 -19.95
CA ILE A 145 2.31 -4.29 -20.11
C ILE A 145 1.57 -5.55 -19.66
N GLY A 146 1.73 -6.64 -20.41
CA GLY A 146 1.21 -7.94 -20.02
C GLY A 146 1.94 -8.53 -18.80
N LEU A 147 1.39 -9.62 -18.25
CA LEU A 147 2.01 -10.31 -17.10
C LEU A 147 3.46 -10.72 -17.37
N SER A 148 3.78 -11.16 -18.58
CA SER A 148 5.14 -11.53 -18.98
C SER A 148 6.08 -10.34 -18.99
N GLU A 149 5.61 -9.19 -19.45
CA GLU A 149 6.39 -7.95 -19.46
C GLU A 149 6.61 -7.41 -18.03
N MET A 150 5.61 -7.52 -17.17
CA MET A 150 5.75 -7.20 -15.74
C MET A 150 6.80 -8.10 -15.07
N LYS A 151 6.79 -9.41 -15.35
CA LYS A 151 7.82 -10.34 -14.88
C LYS A 151 9.21 -9.92 -15.35
N ASN A 152 9.37 -9.64 -16.64
CA ASN A 152 10.63 -9.21 -17.21
C ASN A 152 11.09 -7.87 -16.64
N PHE A 153 10.18 -6.93 -16.43
CA PHE A 153 10.48 -5.62 -15.84
C PHE A 153 11.03 -5.77 -14.42
N ILE A 154 10.37 -6.58 -13.57
CA ILE A 154 10.82 -6.86 -12.21
C ILE A 154 12.15 -7.61 -12.20
N ALA A 155 12.28 -8.67 -13.00
CA ALA A 155 13.50 -9.45 -13.07
C ALA A 155 14.72 -8.63 -13.53
N LYS A 156 14.50 -7.65 -14.41
CA LYS A 156 15.57 -6.75 -14.88
C LYS A 156 15.97 -5.69 -13.85
N ASN A 157 15.00 -5.13 -13.10
CA ASN A 157 15.24 -3.94 -12.29
C ASN A 157 15.44 -4.23 -10.80
N ASP A 158 14.85 -5.31 -10.26
CA ASP A 158 14.96 -5.66 -8.83
C ASP A 158 14.65 -7.14 -8.55
N PRO A 159 15.41 -8.10 -9.14
CA PRO A 159 15.06 -9.52 -9.11
C PRO A 159 15.10 -10.15 -7.71
N ALA A 160 15.90 -9.60 -6.79
CA ALA A 160 16.15 -10.21 -5.49
C ALA A 160 15.01 -9.95 -4.46
N ASN A 161 14.18 -8.94 -4.72
CA ASN A 161 13.24 -8.44 -3.72
C ASN A 161 11.79 -8.83 -3.98
N TRP A 162 11.46 -9.55 -5.03
CA TRP A 162 10.08 -9.81 -5.43
C TRP A 162 9.83 -11.28 -5.74
N LYS A 163 8.62 -11.73 -5.37
CA LYS A 163 8.08 -13.02 -5.82
C LYS A 163 7.49 -12.90 -7.23
N GLU A 164 7.12 -14.03 -7.81
CA GLU A 164 6.44 -14.05 -9.11
C GLU A 164 5.15 -13.21 -9.10
N PRO A 165 4.95 -12.34 -10.10
CA PRO A 165 3.68 -11.63 -10.25
C PRO A 165 2.52 -12.58 -10.49
N ILE A 166 1.39 -12.30 -9.85
CA ILE A 166 0.15 -13.02 -10.05
C ILE A 166 -0.92 -12.10 -10.63
N LYS A 167 -1.82 -12.65 -11.43
CA LYS A 167 -2.97 -11.93 -11.96
C LYS A 167 -4.16 -12.03 -10.99
N ILE A 168 -4.80 -10.90 -10.71
CA ILE A 168 -6.00 -10.80 -9.87
C ILE A 168 -7.06 -10.05 -10.66
N GLY A 169 -8.09 -10.76 -11.13
CA GLY A 169 -9.01 -10.19 -12.10
C GLY A 169 -8.26 -9.74 -13.36
N GLU A 170 -8.36 -8.47 -13.70
CA GLU A 170 -7.58 -7.86 -14.80
C GLU A 170 -6.26 -7.24 -14.33
N ASN A 171 -6.02 -7.13 -13.03
CA ASN A 171 -4.90 -6.43 -12.42
C ASN A 171 -3.75 -7.37 -12.06
N TYR A 172 -2.64 -6.82 -11.61
CA TYR A 172 -1.46 -7.58 -11.20
C TYR A 172 -1.13 -7.34 -9.74
N CYS A 173 -0.69 -8.40 -9.07
CA CYS A 173 -0.18 -8.31 -7.70
C CYS A 173 1.19 -8.95 -7.63
N VAL A 174 2.11 -8.28 -6.98
CA VAL A 174 3.47 -8.77 -6.75
C VAL A 174 3.77 -8.68 -5.27
N GLN A 175 4.17 -9.79 -4.67
CA GLN A 175 4.55 -9.81 -3.27
C GLN A 175 6.04 -9.55 -3.13
N LYS A 176 6.41 -8.66 -2.21
CA LYS A 176 7.81 -8.46 -1.85
C LYS A 176 8.34 -9.67 -1.10
N SER A 177 9.53 -10.11 -1.43
CA SER A 177 10.21 -11.22 -0.75
C SER A 177 10.58 -10.84 0.69
N MET A 178 10.85 -11.85 1.52
CA MET A 178 11.51 -11.66 2.81
C MET A 178 12.92 -11.10 2.60
N LEU A 179 13.40 -10.33 3.57
CA LEU A 179 14.76 -9.82 3.52
C LEU A 179 15.76 -11.00 3.65
N PRO A 180 16.61 -11.24 2.65
CA PRO A 180 17.59 -12.32 2.75
C PRO A 180 18.54 -12.10 3.92
N GLY A 181 18.62 -13.08 4.81
CA GLY A 181 19.46 -13.02 6.00
C GLY A 181 18.81 -12.36 7.23
N ALA A 182 17.57 -11.88 7.13
CA ALA A 182 16.79 -11.48 8.29
C ALA A 182 16.39 -12.70 9.12
N ALA A 183 16.36 -12.56 10.43
CA ALA A 183 15.86 -13.59 11.35
C ALA A 183 14.76 -13.03 12.24
N ASP A 184 13.82 -13.88 12.58
CA ASP A 184 12.71 -13.55 13.46
C ASP A 184 13.11 -13.69 14.95
N TRP A 185 12.52 -12.85 15.79
CA TRP A 185 12.61 -12.90 17.23
C TRP A 185 11.20 -13.00 17.80
N GLY A 186 10.60 -14.18 17.66
CA GLY A 186 9.18 -14.42 17.96
C GLY A 186 8.88 -14.81 19.42
N HIS A 187 9.90 -15.06 20.24
CA HIS A 187 9.77 -15.50 21.63
C HIS A 187 10.71 -14.72 22.53
N TYR A 188 10.51 -14.85 23.85
CA TYR A 188 11.31 -14.16 24.87
C TYR A 188 12.83 -14.30 24.65
N TYR A 189 13.29 -15.51 24.33
CA TYR A 189 14.68 -15.82 23.97
C TYR A 189 14.84 -16.23 22.50
N ARG A 190 14.07 -15.62 21.60
CA ARG A 190 14.01 -15.87 20.17
C ARG A 190 13.25 -17.13 19.77
N GLU A 191 13.56 -18.28 20.34
CA GLU A 191 12.95 -19.59 20.04
C GLU A 191 12.42 -20.28 21.29
N PRO A 192 11.46 -21.22 21.16
CA PRO A 192 10.91 -21.97 22.28
C PRO A 192 11.96 -22.79 23.05
N ASN A 193 13.09 -23.09 22.42
CA ASN A 193 14.23 -23.78 23.05
C ASN A 193 15.11 -22.90 23.95
N ASN A 194 14.72 -21.62 24.14
CA ASN A 194 15.44 -20.61 24.90
C ASN A 194 16.85 -20.27 24.35
N ASN A 195 17.08 -20.53 23.07
CA ASN A 195 18.33 -20.14 22.41
C ASN A 195 18.33 -18.62 22.18
N ARG A 196 19.28 -17.93 22.81
CA ARG A 196 19.45 -16.47 22.71
C ARG A 196 20.26 -16.01 21.49
N TYR A 197 20.72 -16.93 20.68
CA TYR A 197 21.50 -16.63 19.49
C TYR A 197 20.59 -16.25 18.32
N SER A 198 20.85 -15.12 17.66
CA SER A 198 20.18 -14.72 16.43
C SER A 198 21.04 -15.08 15.22
N PRO A 199 20.53 -15.85 14.24
CA PRO A 199 21.20 -16.07 12.96
C PRO A 199 21.06 -14.88 12.00
N ASP A 200 20.53 -13.74 12.46
CA ASP A 200 20.39 -12.53 11.64
C ASP A 200 21.73 -12.07 11.10
N LYS A 201 21.80 -11.86 9.77
CA LYS A 201 22.99 -11.43 9.06
C LYS A 201 22.94 -9.95 8.67
N LEU A 202 21.79 -9.29 8.89
CA LEU A 202 21.57 -7.90 8.48
C LEU A 202 21.96 -6.91 9.58
N ILE A 203 21.81 -7.31 10.86
CA ILE A 203 22.16 -6.46 11.99
C ILE A 203 23.67 -6.51 12.17
N LYS A 204 24.34 -5.38 11.90
CA LYS A 204 25.80 -5.24 11.99
C LYS A 204 26.16 -3.95 12.72
N ALA A 205 27.24 -4.00 13.49
CA ALA A 205 27.82 -2.78 14.07
C ALA A 205 28.40 -1.86 12.97
N PRO A 206 28.40 -0.51 13.17
CA PRO A 206 27.87 0.19 14.32
C PRO A 206 26.36 0.32 14.28
N LEU A 207 25.68 0.02 15.38
CA LEU A 207 24.24 0.21 15.51
C LEU A 207 23.91 1.70 15.65
N ARG A 208 22.78 2.11 15.09
CA ARG A 208 22.25 3.46 15.19
C ARG A 208 20.81 3.41 15.70
N LEU A 209 20.44 4.39 16.53
CA LEU A 209 19.07 4.57 16.93
C LEU A 209 18.26 5.04 15.71
N LEU A 210 17.23 4.28 15.34
CA LEU A 210 16.36 4.62 14.21
C LEU A 210 15.31 5.67 14.62
N TRP A 211 14.73 5.48 15.78
CA TRP A 211 13.78 6.42 16.39
C TRP A 211 13.70 6.12 17.90
N TYR A 212 13.26 7.10 18.66
CA TYR A 212 12.78 6.89 20.02
C TYR A 212 11.53 7.75 20.23
N GLY A 213 10.69 7.37 21.17
CA GLY A 213 9.46 8.10 21.47
C GLY A 213 8.80 7.56 22.73
N GLU A 214 7.72 8.23 23.12
CA GLU A 214 6.92 7.80 24.26
C GLU A 214 6.08 6.54 23.91
N PRO A 215 5.76 5.73 24.95
CA PRO A 215 6.13 5.92 26.35
C PRO A 215 7.56 5.51 26.64
N ILE A 216 8.30 6.37 27.32
CA ILE A 216 9.60 6.00 27.91
C ILE A 216 9.30 5.20 29.15
N ALA A 217 9.64 3.92 29.16
CA ALA A 217 9.52 3.09 30.35
C ALA A 217 10.36 3.70 31.50
N PRO A 218 9.81 3.82 32.71
CA PRO A 218 10.61 4.19 33.88
C PRO A 218 11.83 3.28 34.00
N LEU A 219 12.97 3.85 34.38
CA LEU A 219 14.24 3.09 34.46
C LEU A 219 14.16 1.80 35.28
N GLY A 220 13.24 1.71 36.24
CA GLY A 220 12.97 0.52 37.02
C GLY A 220 12.32 -0.62 36.26
N ASP A 221 11.64 -0.34 35.15
CA ASP A 221 10.90 -1.32 34.34
C ASP A 221 11.66 -1.75 33.09
N LEU A 222 12.87 -1.25 32.87
CA LEU A 222 13.70 -1.59 31.72
C LEU A 222 13.96 -3.09 31.55
N PHE A 223 13.93 -3.84 32.63
CA PHE A 223 14.09 -5.30 32.61
C PHE A 223 12.84 -6.06 32.16
N LEU A 224 11.68 -5.39 32.14
CA LEU A 224 10.40 -5.99 31.76
C LEU A 224 10.02 -5.69 30.31
N THR A 225 10.68 -4.73 29.67
CA THR A 225 10.42 -4.38 28.27
C THR A 225 11.17 -5.32 27.34
N GLN A 226 10.43 -6.05 26.52
CA GLN A 226 11.00 -6.96 25.54
C GLN A 226 10.46 -6.60 24.16
N GLY A 227 11.35 -6.62 23.19
CA GLY A 227 11.01 -6.45 21.80
C GLY A 227 10.86 -7.81 21.11
N PHE A 228 9.86 -7.91 20.26
CA PHE A 228 9.71 -9.01 19.33
C PHE A 228 9.84 -8.51 17.92
N SER A 229 10.45 -9.28 17.06
CA SER A 229 10.50 -8.99 15.63
C SER A 229 10.12 -10.22 14.82
N ALA A 230 9.35 -10.03 13.79
CA ALA A 230 8.94 -11.08 12.86
C ALA A 230 8.94 -10.54 11.44
N GLY A 231 9.50 -11.29 10.50
CA GLY A 231 9.56 -10.92 9.10
C GLY A 231 10.39 -9.67 8.81
N GLY A 232 11.39 -9.37 9.65
CA GLY A 232 12.24 -8.17 9.52
C GLY A 232 11.56 -6.86 9.94
N ARG A 233 10.61 -6.92 10.86
CA ARG A 233 9.86 -5.78 11.43
C ARG A 233 10.35 -5.41 12.80
#